data_b8a1fbb4f4d5c838be2ecf6ffa4b49cf
#
_entry.id   b8a1fbb4f4d5c838be2ecf6ffa4b49cf
#
_cell.length_a   1.000
_cell.length_b   1.000
_cell.length_c   1.000
_cell.angle_alpha   90.00
_cell.angle_beta   90.00
_cell.angle_gamma   90.00
#
_symmetry.space_group_name_H-M   'P 1'
#
loop_
_entity.id
_entity.type
_entity.pdbx_description
1 polymer ?
#
loop_
_entity_poly.entity_id
_entity_poly.type
_entity_poly.pdbx_seq_one_letter_code
_entity_poly.pdbx_strand_id
1 'polypeptide(L)'
;MNHFSHAVSPARPVPRDKKGLLAARIFPDHDIPAFQLIDGAPESPVILSVPHGGWLYPESLVRDDNLSRCSSLSDTGTAELGLMLAGGRYPALIACCCRAVCDLNRPADALDPQLCEDADLSLAAAYKPYVAAGYGVIPRLSAQKQPLYPHKLDKARWQGLLAAWHAPYHRRLAALLKRAATQHDDVILVDLHSMPDSPKQAGKPRLLPLRAGQLPDFVFGNLHGATLGQTYVQIIDKLMKDSGYSWRWNTPYAGGYITRHYGLEADDTDGNTPVQVLQIEVNRGLYSTSAGLLDENRLEPVKQLLSQLLVALTDK
;
A
#
# COMPACT_ATOMS: atom_id res chain seq x y z
N MET A 1 8.89 -8.92 -35.64
CA MET A 1 7.54 -8.38 -35.34
C MET A 1 6.76 -9.46 -34.63
N ASN A 2 6.83 -9.54 -33.31
CA ASN A 2 5.99 -10.43 -32.51
C ASN A 2 5.27 -9.55 -31.48
N HIS A 3 4.02 -9.28 -31.77
CA HIS A 3 3.09 -8.65 -30.85
C HIS A 3 2.80 -9.61 -29.70
N PHE A 4 3.42 -9.45 -28.55
CA PHE A 4 2.93 -10.02 -27.31
C PHE A 4 1.75 -9.17 -26.83
N SER A 5 0.58 -9.49 -27.34
CA SER A 5 -0.69 -9.11 -26.75
C SER A 5 -0.85 -9.92 -25.46
N HIS A 6 -0.44 -9.36 -24.32
CA HIS A 6 -0.90 -9.84 -23.03
C HIS A 6 -2.35 -9.42 -22.86
N ALA A 7 -3.27 -10.22 -23.41
CA ALA A 7 -4.67 -10.17 -23.04
C ALA A 7 -4.74 -10.35 -21.51
N VAL A 8 -5.22 -9.33 -20.82
CA VAL A 8 -5.58 -9.42 -19.41
C VAL A 8 -6.63 -10.51 -19.32
N SER A 9 -6.25 -11.66 -18.79
CA SER A 9 -7.19 -12.75 -18.50
C SER A 9 -8.27 -12.18 -17.57
N PRO A 10 -9.57 -12.47 -17.79
CA PRO A 10 -10.62 -12.00 -16.90
C PRO A 10 -10.24 -12.40 -15.48
N ALA A 11 -10.28 -11.43 -14.57
CA ALA A 11 -9.88 -11.58 -13.19
C ALA A 11 -10.53 -12.85 -12.62
N ARG A 12 -9.70 -13.88 -12.32
CA ARG A 12 -10.20 -15.05 -11.58
C ARG A 12 -10.80 -14.51 -10.28
N PRO A 13 -11.97 -14.99 -9.87
CA PRO A 13 -12.60 -14.54 -8.64
C PRO A 13 -11.61 -14.68 -7.50
N VAL A 14 -11.35 -13.55 -6.81
CA VAL A 14 -10.43 -13.50 -5.68
C VAL A 14 -10.91 -14.49 -4.63
N PRO A 15 -10.07 -15.45 -4.20
CA PRO A 15 -10.51 -16.46 -3.25
C PRO A 15 -10.84 -15.80 -1.92
N ARG A 16 -12.05 -16.07 -1.44
CA ARG A 16 -12.54 -15.59 -0.15
C ARG A 16 -12.63 -16.77 0.82
N ASP A 17 -12.43 -16.51 2.10
CA ASP A 17 -12.68 -17.50 3.14
C ASP A 17 -14.19 -17.73 3.33
N LYS A 18 -14.59 -18.60 4.28
CA LYS A 18 -16.00 -18.87 4.59
C LYS A 18 -16.78 -17.64 5.05
N LYS A 19 -16.10 -16.53 5.38
CA LYS A 19 -16.68 -15.25 5.79
C LYS A 19 -16.61 -14.20 4.67
N GLY A 20 -16.20 -14.58 3.46
CA GLY A 20 -16.11 -13.67 2.33
C GLY A 20 -14.85 -12.81 2.26
N LEU A 21 -13.91 -12.99 3.20
CA LEU A 21 -12.66 -12.20 3.30
C LEU A 21 -11.54 -12.81 2.46
N LEU A 22 -10.57 -11.96 2.08
CA LEU A 22 -9.36 -12.39 1.40
C LEU A 22 -8.51 -13.24 2.34
N ALA A 23 -8.34 -14.52 2.01
CA ALA A 23 -7.56 -15.44 2.82
C ALA A 23 -6.11 -15.47 2.33
N ALA A 24 -5.14 -15.37 3.24
CA ALA A 24 -3.73 -15.64 2.94
C ALA A 24 -3.58 -17.05 2.36
N ARG A 25 -3.00 -17.17 1.17
CA ARG A 25 -2.82 -18.44 0.47
C ARG A 25 -1.45 -18.55 -0.16
N ILE A 26 -0.88 -19.74 -0.08
CA ILE A 26 0.33 -20.11 -0.82
C ILE A 26 -0.07 -20.56 -2.21
N PHE A 27 0.61 -20.01 -3.22
CA PHE A 27 0.34 -20.28 -4.64
C PHE A 27 1.64 -20.52 -5.40
N PRO A 28 1.59 -21.28 -6.50
CA PRO A 28 2.69 -21.32 -7.45
C PRO A 28 3.06 -19.91 -7.92
N ASP A 29 4.35 -19.58 -7.94
CA ASP A 29 4.85 -18.24 -8.21
C ASP A 29 4.29 -17.64 -9.51
N HIS A 30 4.18 -18.45 -10.57
CA HIS A 30 3.70 -18.03 -11.89
C HIS A 30 2.18 -17.75 -11.95
N ASP A 31 1.43 -18.18 -10.93
CA ASP A 31 -0.01 -17.98 -10.82
C ASP A 31 -0.36 -16.71 -10.03
N ILE A 32 0.64 -16.03 -9.42
CA ILE A 32 0.41 -14.81 -8.64
C ILE A 32 0.54 -13.59 -9.54
N PRO A 33 -0.56 -12.88 -9.85
CA PRO A 33 -0.50 -11.62 -10.56
C PRO A 33 0.20 -10.56 -9.70
N ALA A 34 0.84 -9.57 -10.34
CA ALA A 34 1.47 -8.47 -9.61
C ALA A 34 0.43 -7.64 -8.85
N PHE A 35 -0.74 -7.45 -9.45
CA PHE A 35 -1.82 -6.63 -8.91
C PHE A 35 -3.19 -7.07 -9.45
N GLN A 36 -4.24 -6.67 -8.74
CA GLN A 36 -5.60 -6.59 -9.24
C GLN A 36 -5.87 -5.14 -9.62
N LEU A 37 -6.32 -4.93 -10.86
CA LEU A 37 -6.81 -3.64 -11.33
C LEU A 37 -8.33 -3.61 -11.18
N ILE A 38 -8.85 -2.57 -10.55
CA ILE A 38 -10.26 -2.21 -10.58
C ILE A 38 -10.38 -1.00 -11.51
N ASP A 39 -11.12 -1.18 -12.58
CA ASP A 39 -11.45 -0.07 -13.45
C ASP A 39 -12.48 0.82 -12.75
N GLY A 40 -12.14 2.09 -12.60
CA GLY A 40 -13.05 3.12 -12.10
C GLY A 40 -13.69 3.91 -13.23
N ALA A 41 -14.45 4.93 -12.86
CA ALA A 41 -14.93 5.91 -13.80
C ALA A 41 -13.74 6.55 -14.54
N PRO A 42 -13.75 6.59 -15.89
CA PRO A 42 -12.63 7.14 -16.67
C PRO A 42 -12.29 8.58 -16.28
N GLU A 43 -13.30 9.34 -15.88
CA GLU A 43 -13.26 10.75 -15.47
C GLU A 43 -12.88 10.97 -14.00
N SER A 44 -12.48 9.96 -13.28
CA SER A 44 -12.07 10.15 -11.88
C SER A 44 -10.68 10.78 -11.77
N PRO A 45 -10.52 11.93 -11.08
CA PRO A 45 -9.20 12.50 -10.78
C PRO A 45 -8.48 11.76 -9.64
N VAL A 46 -9.19 10.88 -8.90
CA VAL A 46 -8.65 10.14 -7.76
C VAL A 46 -8.32 8.71 -8.18
N ILE A 47 -7.10 8.28 -7.87
CA ILE A 47 -6.60 6.92 -8.10
C ILE A 47 -6.16 6.33 -6.76
N LEU A 48 -6.50 5.06 -6.51
CA LEU A 48 -6.13 4.33 -5.31
C LEU A 48 -4.94 3.40 -5.59
N SER A 49 -3.93 3.44 -4.71
CA SER A 49 -2.83 2.48 -4.62
C SER A 49 -2.94 1.72 -3.30
N VAL A 50 -2.88 0.39 -3.33
CA VAL A 50 -2.90 -0.46 -2.13
C VAL A 50 -1.72 -1.44 -2.23
N PRO A 51 -0.49 -0.99 -1.90
CA PRO A 51 0.72 -1.76 -2.18
C PRO A 51 0.98 -2.90 -1.20
N HIS A 52 0.39 -2.88 -0.01
CA HIS A 52 0.69 -3.81 1.08
C HIS A 52 -0.47 -4.73 1.48
N GLY A 53 -1.57 -4.67 0.75
CA GLY A 53 -2.75 -5.52 1.00
C GLY A 53 -2.64 -6.95 0.46
N GLY A 54 -1.52 -7.31 -0.20
CA GLY A 54 -1.35 -8.59 -0.88
C GLY A 54 -1.56 -9.81 0.03
N TRP A 55 -2.36 -10.76 -0.45
CA TRP A 55 -2.77 -11.96 0.28
C TRP A 55 -2.28 -13.27 -0.36
N LEU A 56 -1.61 -13.19 -1.51
CA LEU A 56 -1.03 -14.35 -2.20
C LEU A 56 0.46 -14.46 -1.87
N TYR A 57 0.87 -15.65 -1.49
CA TYR A 57 2.20 -15.96 -1.00
C TYR A 57 2.86 -16.97 -1.94
N PRO A 58 3.98 -16.64 -2.61
CA PRO A 58 4.66 -17.55 -3.54
C PRO A 58 5.26 -18.74 -2.80
N GLU A 59 4.97 -19.94 -3.26
CA GLU A 59 5.44 -21.20 -2.65
C GLU A 59 6.97 -21.35 -2.65
N SER A 60 7.65 -20.72 -3.60
CA SER A 60 9.12 -20.73 -3.67
C SER A 60 9.80 -20.00 -2.51
N LEU A 61 9.08 -19.10 -1.83
CA LEU A 61 9.60 -18.24 -0.79
C LEU A 61 8.89 -18.42 0.55
N VAL A 62 7.61 -18.78 0.51
CA VAL A 62 6.77 -18.91 1.68
C VAL A 62 6.30 -20.35 1.82
N ARG A 63 6.60 -20.93 2.97
CA ARG A 63 6.13 -22.26 3.38
C ARG A 63 5.18 -22.12 4.55
N ASP A 64 4.42 -23.18 4.85
CA ASP A 64 3.47 -23.18 5.96
C ASP A 64 4.10 -22.83 7.29
N ASP A 65 5.36 -23.25 7.51
CA ASP A 65 6.11 -22.99 8.75
C ASP A 65 6.55 -21.53 8.93
N ASN A 66 6.65 -20.73 7.84
CA ASN A 66 7.02 -19.31 7.91
C ASN A 66 5.91 -18.34 7.49
N LEU A 67 4.74 -18.83 7.09
CA LEU A 67 3.62 -18.01 6.63
C LEU A 67 3.23 -16.92 7.65
N SER A 68 3.21 -17.25 8.95
CA SER A 68 2.89 -16.28 10.00
C SER A 68 3.93 -15.15 10.11
N ARG A 69 5.22 -15.45 9.85
CA ARG A 69 6.29 -14.44 9.81
C ARG A 69 6.13 -13.52 8.61
N CYS A 70 5.84 -14.09 7.44
CA CYS A 70 5.62 -13.33 6.21
C CYS A 70 4.36 -12.45 6.32
N SER A 71 3.25 -12.97 6.83
CA SER A 71 2.00 -12.23 6.99
C SER A 71 2.09 -11.11 8.02
N SER A 72 3.06 -11.17 8.94
CA SER A 72 3.26 -10.11 9.95
C SER A 72 3.63 -8.74 9.36
N LEU A 73 4.09 -8.69 8.11
CA LEU A 73 4.39 -7.45 7.40
C LEU A 73 3.20 -6.90 6.59
N SER A 74 2.14 -7.69 6.40
CA SER A 74 1.00 -7.27 5.58
C SER A 74 0.15 -6.22 6.28
N ASP A 75 -0.39 -5.31 5.50
CA ASP A 75 -1.38 -4.33 5.93
C ASP A 75 -2.78 -4.96 5.85
N THR A 76 -3.07 -5.85 6.81
CA THR A 76 -4.31 -6.63 6.83
C THR A 76 -5.55 -5.74 6.75
N GLY A 77 -6.48 -6.07 5.85
CA GLY A 77 -7.73 -5.36 5.64
C GLY A 77 -7.67 -4.22 4.62
N THR A 78 -6.46 -3.81 4.17
CA THR A 78 -6.36 -2.71 3.20
C THR A 78 -6.79 -3.13 1.79
N ALA A 79 -6.59 -4.39 1.40
CA ALA A 79 -7.10 -4.88 0.12
C ALA A 79 -8.63 -4.87 0.08
N GLU A 80 -9.28 -5.32 1.14
CA GLU A 80 -10.73 -5.27 1.30
C GLU A 80 -11.25 -3.82 1.27
N LEU A 81 -10.62 -2.93 2.03
CA LEU A 81 -10.94 -1.49 1.99
C LEU A 81 -10.76 -0.92 0.58
N GLY A 82 -9.65 -1.20 -0.08
CA GLY A 82 -9.39 -0.75 -1.44
C GLY A 82 -10.44 -1.23 -2.43
N LEU A 83 -10.84 -2.50 -2.37
CA LEU A 83 -11.93 -3.06 -3.20
C LEU A 83 -13.28 -2.38 -2.94
N MET A 84 -13.61 -2.16 -1.66
CA MET A 84 -14.87 -1.51 -1.26
C MET A 84 -14.90 -0.03 -1.66
N LEU A 85 -13.79 0.68 -1.52
CA LEU A 85 -13.66 2.10 -1.84
C LEU A 85 -13.67 2.33 -3.36
N ALA A 86 -12.99 1.46 -4.12
CA ALA A 86 -12.98 1.56 -5.59
C ALA A 86 -14.41 1.53 -6.14
N GLY A 87 -15.22 0.54 -5.75
CA GLY A 87 -16.66 0.47 -6.02
C GLY A 87 -17.10 0.74 -7.45
N GLY A 88 -16.18 0.64 -8.44
CA GLY A 88 -16.40 1.04 -9.82
C GLY A 88 -16.32 2.57 -10.06
N ARG A 89 -16.12 3.38 -9.01
CA ARG A 89 -16.00 4.84 -9.13
C ARG A 89 -14.53 5.29 -9.28
N TYR A 90 -13.64 4.72 -8.49
CA TYR A 90 -12.22 5.09 -8.48
C TYR A 90 -11.36 3.98 -9.07
N PRO A 91 -10.48 4.29 -10.04
CA PRO A 91 -9.47 3.33 -10.46
C PRO A 91 -8.61 2.92 -9.25
N ALA A 92 -8.42 1.61 -9.06
CA ALA A 92 -7.64 1.11 -7.95
C ALA A 92 -6.64 0.04 -8.40
N LEU A 93 -5.41 0.15 -7.91
CA LEU A 93 -4.35 -0.82 -8.10
C LEU A 93 -4.03 -1.48 -6.75
N ILE A 94 -4.39 -2.76 -6.63
CA ILE A 94 -4.26 -3.52 -5.38
C ILE A 94 -3.21 -4.60 -5.57
N ALA A 95 -2.14 -4.57 -4.78
CA ALA A 95 -1.12 -5.61 -4.81
C ALA A 95 -1.72 -6.98 -4.50
N CYS A 96 -1.37 -8.01 -5.26
CA CYS A 96 -1.78 -9.39 -4.99
C CYS A 96 -0.69 -10.15 -4.22
N CYS A 97 0.58 -9.95 -4.58
CA CYS A 97 1.71 -10.55 -3.87
C CYS A 97 1.93 -9.90 -2.50
N CYS A 98 2.25 -10.71 -1.50
CA CYS A 98 2.48 -10.24 -0.15
C CYS A 98 3.74 -9.36 -0.04
N ARG A 99 3.68 -8.36 0.83
CA ARG A 99 4.77 -7.41 1.11
C ARG A 99 6.08 -8.09 1.54
N ALA A 100 6.00 -9.23 2.21
CA ALA A 100 7.19 -9.97 2.68
C ALA A 100 8.11 -10.43 1.52
N VAL A 101 7.55 -10.54 0.32
CA VAL A 101 8.28 -10.94 -0.89
C VAL A 101 8.78 -9.74 -1.66
N CYS A 102 7.93 -8.71 -1.79
CA CYS A 102 8.27 -7.49 -2.51
C CYS A 102 7.52 -6.30 -1.90
N ASP A 103 8.25 -5.38 -1.28
CA ASP A 103 7.70 -4.14 -0.75
C ASP A 103 7.57 -3.10 -1.87
N LEU A 104 6.36 -2.94 -2.38
CA LEU A 104 6.07 -2.01 -3.48
C LEU A 104 6.16 -0.53 -3.05
N ASN A 105 6.24 -0.25 -1.74
CA ASN A 105 6.48 1.10 -1.22
C ASN A 105 7.96 1.32 -0.84
N ARG A 106 8.87 0.69 -1.60
CA ARG A 106 10.33 0.91 -1.59
C ARG A 106 10.83 1.04 -3.02
N PRO A 107 11.88 1.83 -3.28
CA PRO A 107 12.50 1.87 -4.60
C PRO A 107 13.18 0.54 -4.93
N ALA A 108 13.24 0.19 -6.23
CA ALA A 108 13.76 -1.10 -6.69
C ALA A 108 15.24 -1.35 -6.31
N ASP A 109 16.00 -0.30 -6.09
CA ASP A 109 17.41 -0.32 -5.66
C ASP A 109 17.57 -0.42 -4.13
N ALA A 110 16.49 -0.39 -3.34
CA ALA A 110 16.54 -0.56 -1.89
C ALA A 110 16.79 -2.02 -1.49
N LEU A 111 17.85 -2.60 -2.03
CA LEU A 111 18.28 -3.98 -1.79
C LEU A 111 19.13 -4.08 -0.51
N ASP A 112 18.85 -5.08 0.34
CA ASP A 112 19.66 -5.37 1.53
C ASP A 112 20.84 -6.27 1.15
N PRO A 113 22.11 -5.82 1.23
CA PRO A 113 23.28 -6.63 0.87
C PRO A 113 23.49 -7.82 1.82
N GLN A 114 22.82 -7.84 2.97
CA GLN A 114 22.80 -9.02 3.84
C GLN A 114 21.90 -10.13 3.31
N LEU A 115 20.96 -9.80 2.40
CA LEU A 115 20.05 -10.75 1.77
C LEU A 115 20.36 -10.94 0.27
N CYS A 116 20.58 -9.86 -0.47
CA CYS A 116 20.73 -9.86 -1.93
C CYS A 116 22.22 -9.85 -2.31
N GLU A 117 22.68 -10.86 -3.02
CA GLU A 117 24.03 -10.90 -3.55
C GLU A 117 24.21 -9.82 -4.65
N ASP A 118 25.39 -9.24 -4.73
CA ASP A 118 25.73 -8.20 -5.71
C ASP A 118 24.77 -6.98 -5.70
N ALA A 119 24.14 -6.70 -4.56
CA ALA A 119 23.32 -5.51 -4.41
C ALA A 119 24.20 -4.25 -4.49
N ASP A 120 23.76 -3.27 -5.30
CA ASP A 120 24.41 -1.97 -5.36
C ASP A 120 24.18 -1.20 -4.05
N LEU A 121 25.22 -0.53 -3.57
CA LEU A 121 25.20 0.26 -2.35
C LEU A 121 24.95 1.77 -2.58
N SER A 122 24.67 2.16 -3.81
CA SER A 122 24.43 3.56 -4.20
C SER A 122 23.08 4.14 -3.75
N LEU A 123 22.32 3.38 -2.94
CA LEU A 123 21.00 3.71 -2.44
C LEU A 123 20.90 5.13 -1.85
N ALA A 124 19.83 5.84 -2.21
CA ALA A 124 19.51 7.15 -1.68
C ALA A 124 19.42 7.16 -0.15
N ALA A 125 19.93 8.23 0.48
CA ALA A 125 20.05 8.35 1.94
C ALA A 125 18.72 8.11 2.69
N ALA A 126 17.60 8.52 2.09
CA ALA A 126 16.27 8.37 2.68
C ALA A 126 15.87 6.91 2.96
N TYR A 127 16.40 5.95 2.18
CA TYR A 127 16.02 4.53 2.30
C TYR A 127 17.04 3.68 3.08
N LYS A 128 18.26 4.18 3.28
CA LYS A 128 19.31 3.47 4.03
C LYS A 128 18.87 2.96 5.41
N PRO A 129 18.15 3.74 6.24
CA PRO A 129 17.70 3.27 7.54
C PRO A 129 16.76 2.06 7.45
N TYR A 130 15.88 2.02 6.45
CA TYR A 130 14.97 0.90 6.24
C TYR A 130 15.71 -0.37 5.84
N VAL A 131 16.63 -0.25 4.89
CA VAL A 131 17.48 -1.38 4.46
C VAL A 131 18.33 -1.90 5.62
N ALA A 132 18.99 -1.02 6.36
CA ALA A 132 19.76 -1.39 7.55
C ALA A 132 18.91 -2.10 8.62
N ALA A 133 17.63 -1.73 8.75
CA ALA A 133 16.68 -2.37 9.65
C ALA A 133 16.11 -3.70 9.12
N GLY A 134 16.48 -4.12 7.89
CA GLY A 134 16.00 -5.36 7.24
C GLY A 134 14.69 -5.20 6.48
N TYR A 135 14.30 -3.96 6.10
CA TYR A 135 13.05 -3.62 5.42
C TYR A 135 13.31 -2.93 4.07
N GLY A 136 14.19 -3.52 3.26
CA GLY A 136 14.40 -3.13 1.87
C GLY A 136 13.22 -3.51 0.96
N VAL A 137 13.41 -3.36 -0.36
CA VAL A 137 12.41 -3.75 -1.36
C VAL A 137 12.08 -5.25 -1.31
N ILE A 138 13.06 -6.06 -0.92
CA ILE A 138 12.84 -7.46 -0.52
C ILE A 138 13.15 -7.51 0.99
N PRO A 139 12.12 -7.56 1.86
CA PRO A 139 12.34 -7.55 3.29
C PRO A 139 13.11 -8.80 3.76
N ARG A 140 14.17 -8.60 4.53
CA ARG A 140 14.95 -9.68 5.13
C ARG A 140 14.35 -10.19 6.43
N LEU A 141 13.65 -9.32 7.15
CA LEU A 141 13.12 -9.58 8.50
C LEU A 141 11.60 -9.43 8.57
N SER A 142 10.97 -10.27 9.38
CA SER A 142 9.57 -10.14 9.78
C SER A 142 9.37 -8.94 10.75
N ALA A 143 8.12 -8.63 11.09
CA ALA A 143 7.81 -7.60 12.09
C ALA A 143 8.41 -7.93 13.47
N GLN A 144 8.61 -9.22 13.79
CA GLN A 144 9.25 -9.71 15.02
C GLN A 144 10.78 -9.84 14.89
N LYS A 145 11.39 -9.27 13.84
CA LYS A 145 12.83 -9.33 13.57
C LYS A 145 13.39 -10.73 13.33
N GLN A 146 12.56 -11.67 12.91
CA GLN A 146 12.99 -13.00 12.52
C GLN A 146 13.30 -13.07 11.03
N PRO A 147 14.31 -13.83 10.59
CA PRO A 147 14.63 -14.00 9.17
C PRO A 147 13.42 -14.56 8.38
N LEU A 148 13.19 -13.99 7.21
CA LEU A 148 12.18 -14.47 6.25
C LEU A 148 12.77 -15.50 5.29
N TYR A 149 14.05 -15.40 4.99
CA TYR A 149 14.77 -16.25 4.05
C TYR A 149 15.85 -17.07 4.75
N PRO A 150 16.00 -18.37 4.43
CA PRO A 150 17.03 -19.20 5.04
C PRO A 150 18.44 -18.91 4.49
N HIS A 151 18.53 -18.38 3.27
CA HIS A 151 19.78 -18.11 2.57
C HIS A 151 19.71 -16.78 1.83
N LYS A 152 20.85 -16.26 1.40
CA LYS A 152 20.92 -15.12 0.50
C LYS A 152 20.27 -15.46 -0.84
N LEU A 153 19.77 -14.44 -1.50
CA LEU A 153 19.22 -14.50 -2.84
C LEU A 153 20.31 -14.10 -3.84
N ASP A 154 20.59 -14.99 -4.79
CA ASP A 154 21.46 -14.65 -5.91
C ASP A 154 20.82 -13.54 -6.79
N LYS A 155 21.63 -12.97 -7.65
CA LYS A 155 21.22 -11.85 -8.51
C LYS A 155 20.03 -12.20 -9.40
N ALA A 156 20.04 -13.37 -10.02
CA ALA A 156 18.96 -13.81 -10.91
C ALA A 156 17.63 -13.91 -10.15
N ARG A 157 17.68 -14.45 -8.92
CA ARG A 157 16.50 -14.62 -8.07
C ARG A 157 15.88 -13.30 -7.68
N TRP A 158 16.64 -12.37 -7.06
CA TRP A 158 16.06 -11.10 -6.62
C TRP A 158 15.63 -10.21 -7.80
N GLN A 159 16.35 -10.23 -8.93
CA GLN A 159 15.91 -9.53 -10.14
C GLN A 159 14.59 -10.12 -10.66
N GLY A 160 14.43 -11.44 -10.61
CA GLY A 160 13.17 -12.11 -10.96
C GLY A 160 12.00 -11.66 -10.11
N LEU A 161 12.18 -11.49 -8.78
CA LEU A 161 11.15 -10.98 -7.89
C LEU A 161 10.72 -9.55 -8.25
N LEU A 162 11.68 -8.66 -8.51
CA LEU A 162 11.38 -7.28 -8.91
C LEU A 162 10.68 -7.22 -10.27
N ALA A 163 11.12 -8.04 -11.22
CA ALA A 163 10.51 -8.12 -12.55
C ALA A 163 9.08 -8.67 -12.52
N ALA A 164 8.81 -9.61 -11.61
CA ALA A 164 7.48 -10.23 -11.48
C ALA A 164 6.46 -9.29 -10.82
N TRP A 165 6.84 -8.52 -9.81
CA TRP A 165 5.87 -7.79 -8.99
C TRP A 165 6.10 -6.28 -8.90
N HIS A 166 7.34 -5.82 -8.66
CA HIS A 166 7.63 -4.39 -8.50
C HIS A 166 7.43 -3.61 -9.81
N ALA A 167 8.15 -3.99 -10.84
CA ALA A 167 8.14 -3.27 -12.10
C ALA A 167 6.75 -3.23 -12.79
N PRO A 168 5.96 -4.33 -12.84
CA PRO A 168 4.61 -4.27 -13.40
C PRO A 168 3.66 -3.37 -12.62
N TYR A 169 3.73 -3.38 -11.27
CA TYR A 169 2.91 -2.54 -10.42
C TYR A 169 3.17 -1.05 -10.71
N HIS A 170 4.41 -0.62 -10.65
CA HIS A 170 4.79 0.79 -10.87
C HIS A 170 4.53 1.23 -12.30
N ARG A 171 4.79 0.41 -13.31
CA ARG A 171 4.41 0.73 -14.70
C ARG A 171 2.91 0.95 -14.85
N ARG A 172 2.09 0.11 -14.19
CA ARG A 172 0.63 0.27 -14.28
C ARG A 172 0.14 1.50 -13.54
N LEU A 173 0.69 1.78 -12.37
CA LEU A 173 0.35 2.96 -11.58
C LEU A 173 0.69 4.25 -12.35
N ALA A 174 1.90 4.34 -12.90
CA ALA A 174 2.31 5.47 -13.74
C ALA A 174 1.39 5.65 -14.95
N ALA A 175 0.99 4.56 -15.63
CA ALA A 175 0.07 4.63 -16.76
C ALA A 175 -1.33 5.13 -16.36
N LEU A 176 -1.83 4.77 -15.17
CA LEU A 176 -3.11 5.27 -14.66
C LEU A 176 -3.04 6.77 -14.36
N LEU A 177 -1.98 7.21 -13.68
CA LEU A 177 -1.74 8.62 -13.34
C LEU A 177 -1.61 9.46 -14.60
N LYS A 178 -0.81 9.03 -15.57
CA LYS A 178 -0.64 9.70 -16.86
C LYS A 178 -1.97 9.82 -17.61
N ARG A 179 -2.79 8.77 -17.63
CA ARG A 179 -4.11 8.83 -18.26
C ARG A 179 -5.01 9.85 -17.58
N ALA A 180 -5.05 9.86 -16.23
CA ALA A 180 -5.86 10.82 -15.49
C ALA A 180 -5.39 12.27 -15.75
N ALA A 181 -4.08 12.50 -15.80
CA ALA A 181 -3.51 13.83 -16.09
C ALA A 181 -3.81 14.35 -17.48
N THR A 182 -4.24 13.52 -18.45
CA THR A 182 -4.76 14.01 -19.75
C THR A 182 -6.18 14.56 -19.66
N GLN A 183 -6.88 14.32 -18.56
CA GLN A 183 -8.29 14.68 -18.40
C GLN A 183 -8.52 15.65 -17.24
N HIS A 184 -7.56 15.78 -16.32
CA HIS A 184 -7.68 16.57 -15.11
C HIS A 184 -6.39 17.36 -14.85
N ASP A 185 -6.54 18.62 -14.48
CA ASP A 185 -5.42 19.49 -14.08
C ASP A 185 -4.85 19.08 -12.70
N ASP A 186 -5.71 18.52 -11.85
CA ASP A 186 -5.37 18.04 -10.50
C ASP A 186 -5.68 16.55 -10.39
N VAL A 187 -4.65 15.71 -10.36
CA VAL A 187 -4.78 14.27 -10.15
C VAL A 187 -4.32 13.95 -8.74
N ILE A 188 -5.08 13.11 -8.05
CA ILE A 188 -4.79 12.71 -6.67
C ILE A 188 -4.53 11.21 -6.61
N LEU A 189 -3.35 10.84 -6.15
CA LEU A 189 -3.01 9.47 -5.78
C LEU A 189 -3.20 9.29 -4.28
N VAL A 190 -4.11 8.41 -3.90
CA VAL A 190 -4.30 7.98 -2.51
C VAL A 190 -3.60 6.65 -2.30
N ASP A 191 -2.55 6.64 -1.49
CA ASP A 191 -1.76 5.47 -1.13
C ASP A 191 -2.26 4.91 0.21
N LEU A 192 -3.03 3.82 0.15
CA LEU A 192 -3.78 3.27 1.28
C LEU A 192 -2.98 2.21 2.02
N HIS A 193 -2.75 2.45 3.29
CA HIS A 193 -2.01 1.60 4.22
C HIS A 193 -2.77 1.35 5.51
N SER A 194 -2.23 0.47 6.34
CA SER A 194 -2.67 0.31 7.71
C SER A 194 -1.51 0.19 8.68
N MET A 195 -1.67 0.78 9.83
CA MET A 195 -0.70 0.68 10.93
C MET A 195 -1.18 -0.26 12.02
N PRO A 196 -0.26 -0.91 12.77
CA PRO A 196 -0.59 -1.77 13.90
C PRO A 196 -1.40 -1.03 14.97
N ASP A 197 -2.31 -1.75 15.64
CA ASP A 197 -2.98 -1.21 16.82
C ASP A 197 -2.03 -1.16 18.02
N SER A 198 -2.28 -0.20 18.90
CA SER A 198 -1.71 -0.25 20.26
C SER A 198 -2.47 -1.30 21.08
N PRO A 199 -1.79 -2.29 21.70
CA PRO A 199 -2.43 -3.48 22.29
C PRO A 199 -3.55 -3.24 23.33
N LYS A 200 -3.78 -2.01 23.75
CA LYS A 200 -4.69 -1.67 24.86
C LYS A 200 -6.04 -1.07 24.45
N GLN A 201 -6.34 -0.89 23.16
CA GLN A 201 -7.55 -0.14 22.75
C GLN A 201 -8.27 -0.66 21.49
N ALA A 202 -8.13 -1.93 21.16
CA ALA A 202 -8.84 -2.50 20.02
C ALA A 202 -10.36 -2.21 20.09
N GLY A 203 -10.87 -1.54 19.07
CA GLY A 203 -12.31 -1.44 18.83
C GLY A 203 -13.05 -0.25 19.38
N LYS A 204 -12.38 0.81 19.83
CA LYS A 204 -13.04 2.07 20.22
C LYS A 204 -12.35 3.27 19.58
N PRO A 205 -13.10 4.26 19.06
CA PRO A 205 -12.51 5.52 18.63
C PRO A 205 -11.65 6.13 19.74
N ARG A 206 -10.50 6.70 19.40
CA ARG A 206 -9.59 7.25 20.38
C ARG A 206 -9.92 8.70 20.65
N LEU A 207 -10.32 8.98 21.89
CA LEU A 207 -10.63 10.34 22.31
C LEU A 207 -9.35 11.21 22.30
N LEU A 208 -9.47 12.44 21.82
CA LEU A 208 -8.43 13.47 21.92
C LEU A 208 -8.48 14.13 23.29
N PRO A 209 -7.34 14.51 23.88
CA PRO A 209 -5.99 14.38 23.35
C PRO A 209 -5.42 12.94 23.53
N LEU A 210 -4.63 12.50 22.53
CA LEU A 210 -3.95 11.20 22.59
C LEU A 210 -2.89 11.20 23.69
N ARG A 211 -2.80 10.09 24.44
CA ARG A 211 -1.73 9.91 25.43
C ARG A 211 -0.38 9.70 24.74
N ALA A 212 0.71 10.00 25.44
CA ALA A 212 2.06 9.74 24.93
C ALA A 212 2.21 8.28 24.51
N GLY A 213 2.77 8.05 23.31
CA GLY A 213 2.94 6.72 22.74
C GLY A 213 1.69 6.07 22.14
N GLN A 214 0.54 6.73 22.18
CA GLN A 214 -0.70 6.24 21.57
C GLN A 214 -0.74 6.62 20.08
N LEU A 215 -1.02 5.62 19.22
CA LEU A 215 -1.26 5.86 17.79
C LEU A 215 -2.68 6.40 17.59
N PRO A 216 -2.89 7.35 16.66
CA PRO A 216 -4.22 7.84 16.29
C PRO A 216 -5.00 6.76 15.51
N ASP A 217 -6.27 7.07 15.21
CA ASP A 217 -7.10 6.24 14.34
C ASP A 217 -6.64 6.35 12.88
N PHE A 218 -6.21 7.53 12.47
CA PHE A 218 -5.68 7.79 11.13
C PHE A 218 -4.37 8.59 11.20
N VAL A 219 -3.46 8.29 10.27
CA VAL A 219 -2.32 9.16 9.97
C VAL A 219 -2.37 9.51 8.48
N PHE A 220 -2.28 10.79 8.19
CA PHE A 220 -2.17 11.32 6.84
C PHE A 220 -0.73 11.74 6.57
N GLY A 221 -0.13 11.14 5.53
CA GLY A 221 1.23 11.42 5.10
C GLY A 221 1.25 12.23 3.80
N ASN A 222 1.90 13.40 3.81
CA ASN A 222 2.08 14.26 2.64
C ASN A 222 3.49 14.85 2.58
N LEU A 223 4.47 14.15 3.16
CA LEU A 223 5.86 14.59 3.28
C LEU A 223 5.97 16.04 3.82
N HIS A 224 5.25 16.31 4.92
CA HIS A 224 5.22 17.60 5.59
C HIS A 224 4.71 18.77 4.71
N GLY A 225 3.72 18.47 3.86
CA GLY A 225 3.10 19.46 2.96
C GLY A 225 3.71 19.51 1.57
N ALA A 226 4.69 18.66 1.27
CA ALA A 226 5.40 18.69 -0.01
C ALA A 226 4.65 18.02 -1.17
N THR A 227 3.72 17.08 -0.89
CA THR A 227 3.05 16.27 -1.92
C THR A 227 1.54 16.49 -2.01
N LEU A 228 0.95 17.33 -1.16
CA LEU A 228 -0.49 17.61 -1.16
C LEU A 228 -0.74 19.09 -0.87
N GLY A 229 -1.49 19.74 -1.75
CA GLY A 229 -1.83 21.15 -1.64
C GLY A 229 -2.67 21.50 -0.41
N GLN A 230 -2.51 22.72 0.11
CA GLN A 230 -3.13 23.17 1.35
C GLN A 230 -4.67 23.11 1.34
N THR A 231 -5.29 23.29 0.18
CA THR A 231 -6.76 23.17 0.03
C THR A 231 -7.24 21.76 0.40
N TYR A 232 -6.55 20.73 -0.07
CA TYR A 232 -6.87 19.33 0.27
C TYR A 232 -6.65 19.04 1.75
N VAL A 233 -5.57 19.58 2.33
CA VAL A 233 -5.31 19.48 3.79
C VAL A 233 -6.49 20.06 4.59
N GLN A 234 -7.00 21.23 4.20
CA GLN A 234 -8.13 21.87 4.88
C GLN A 234 -9.43 21.07 4.74
N ILE A 235 -9.68 20.45 3.57
CA ILE A 235 -10.84 19.59 3.35
C ILE A 235 -10.77 18.37 4.28
N ILE A 236 -9.61 17.71 4.35
CA ILE A 236 -9.38 16.55 5.21
C ILE A 236 -9.54 16.93 6.68
N ASP A 237 -8.92 18.02 7.12
CA ASP A 237 -9.00 18.48 8.52
C ASP A 237 -10.44 18.79 8.94
N LYS A 238 -11.23 19.41 8.05
CA LYS A 238 -12.65 19.67 8.29
C LYS A 238 -13.43 18.37 8.46
N LEU A 239 -13.28 17.43 7.52
CA LEU A 239 -13.95 16.14 7.58
C LEU A 239 -13.57 15.38 8.87
N MET A 240 -12.29 15.36 9.21
CA MET A 240 -11.82 14.64 10.39
C MET A 240 -12.31 15.27 11.71
N LYS A 241 -12.43 16.59 11.80
CA LYS A 241 -13.02 17.28 12.96
C LYS A 241 -14.46 16.83 13.22
N ASP A 242 -15.22 16.59 12.15
CA ASP A 242 -16.63 16.22 12.23
C ASP A 242 -16.82 14.69 12.43
N SER A 243 -15.79 13.89 12.18
CA SER A 243 -15.89 12.41 12.18
C SER A 243 -15.86 11.75 13.56
N GLY A 244 -15.32 12.45 14.57
CA GLY A 244 -15.07 11.89 15.91
C GLY A 244 -13.86 10.96 16.00
N TYR A 245 -13.13 10.69 14.89
CA TYR A 245 -11.89 9.94 14.90
C TYR A 245 -10.68 10.82 15.21
N SER A 246 -9.66 10.23 15.84
CA SER A 246 -8.38 10.89 16.07
C SER A 246 -7.48 10.78 14.83
N TRP A 247 -6.75 11.86 14.50
CA TRP A 247 -5.81 11.86 13.39
C TRP A 247 -4.55 12.68 13.67
N ARG A 248 -3.52 12.42 12.88
CA ARG A 248 -2.28 13.22 12.85
C ARG A 248 -1.76 13.31 11.42
N TRP A 249 -1.08 14.41 11.12
CA TRP A 249 -0.30 14.57 9.92
C TRP A 249 1.13 14.11 10.15
N ASN A 250 1.67 13.31 9.21
CA ASN A 250 3.09 12.97 9.11
C ASN A 250 3.74 12.31 10.34
N THR A 251 2.96 11.88 11.31
CA THR A 251 3.50 11.30 12.55
C THR A 251 2.66 10.10 13.02
N PRO A 252 3.25 8.89 13.07
CA PRO A 252 4.66 8.55 12.79
C PRO A 252 5.01 8.31 11.31
N TYR A 253 4.06 8.36 10.39
CA TYR A 253 4.24 8.05 8.97
C TYR A 253 4.01 9.31 8.11
N ALA A 254 5.08 9.82 7.50
CA ALA A 254 5.01 11.04 6.68
C ALA A 254 4.78 10.75 5.18
N GLY A 255 4.96 9.53 4.75
CA GLY A 255 4.90 9.09 3.36
C GLY A 255 6.04 8.11 3.04
N GLY A 256 5.78 7.13 2.16
CA GLY A 256 6.74 6.15 1.68
C GLY A 256 7.36 6.50 0.33
N TYR A 257 7.83 5.45 -0.37
CA TYR A 257 8.40 5.59 -1.72
C TYR A 257 7.34 6.10 -2.71
N ILE A 258 6.14 5.51 -2.70
CA ILE A 258 5.04 5.92 -3.59
C ILE A 258 4.73 7.40 -3.42
N THR A 259 4.61 7.87 -2.16
CA THR A 259 4.33 9.27 -1.87
C THR A 259 5.43 10.19 -2.43
N ARG A 260 6.70 9.84 -2.22
CA ARG A 260 7.84 10.63 -2.67
C ARG A 260 8.00 10.58 -4.18
N HIS A 261 7.98 9.38 -4.75
CA HIS A 261 8.26 9.15 -6.17
C HIS A 261 7.24 9.85 -7.07
N TYR A 262 5.95 9.65 -6.79
CA TYR A 262 4.90 10.23 -7.63
C TYR A 262 4.56 11.68 -7.29
N GLY A 263 4.87 12.14 -6.07
CA GLY A 263 4.57 13.50 -5.64
C GLY A 263 5.72 14.51 -5.80
N LEU A 264 6.98 14.05 -5.86
CA LEU A 264 8.15 14.95 -5.89
C LEU A 264 9.15 14.64 -7.02
N GLU A 265 9.31 13.35 -7.36
CA GLU A 265 10.37 12.90 -8.27
C GLU A 265 9.85 12.68 -9.71
N ALA A 266 8.55 12.85 -9.91
CA ALA A 266 7.95 12.80 -11.24
C ALA A 266 8.53 13.96 -12.08
N ASP A 267 9.39 13.62 -13.04
CA ASP A 267 10.05 14.59 -13.92
C ASP A 267 9.24 14.72 -15.21
N ASP A 268 9.05 15.96 -15.68
CA ASP A 268 8.41 16.26 -16.98
C ASP A 268 9.11 15.57 -18.15
N THR A 269 10.39 15.18 -18.00
CA THR A 269 11.16 14.48 -19.04
C THR A 269 10.61 13.08 -19.34
N ASP A 270 9.98 12.41 -18.35
CA ASP A 270 9.35 11.11 -18.53
C ASP A 270 7.84 11.22 -18.82
N GLY A 271 7.32 12.47 -19.00
CA GLY A 271 5.91 12.76 -19.20
C GLY A 271 5.05 12.40 -17.99
N ASN A 272 5.62 12.44 -16.81
CA ASN A 272 4.91 12.34 -15.54
C ASN A 272 4.49 13.74 -15.10
N THR A 273 3.18 14.01 -15.17
CA THR A 273 2.61 15.23 -14.58
C THR A 273 2.71 15.14 -13.06
N PRO A 274 3.15 16.18 -12.36
CA PRO A 274 3.09 16.22 -10.90
C PRO A 274 1.68 15.94 -10.42
N VAL A 275 1.55 14.96 -9.54
CA VAL A 275 0.26 14.59 -8.97
C VAL A 275 0.23 14.90 -7.48
N GLN A 276 -0.95 15.21 -6.96
CA GLN A 276 -1.16 15.31 -5.52
C GLN A 276 -1.08 13.91 -4.92
N VAL A 277 -0.29 13.71 -3.87
CA VAL A 277 -0.18 12.38 -3.24
C VAL A 277 -0.49 12.46 -1.76
N LEU A 278 -1.41 11.60 -1.33
CA LEU A 278 -1.83 11.42 0.05
C LEU A 278 -1.63 9.97 0.47
N GLN A 279 -0.74 9.71 1.42
CA GLN A 279 -0.71 8.43 2.12
C GLN A 279 -1.73 8.43 3.26
N ILE A 280 -2.51 7.35 3.38
CA ILE A 280 -3.46 7.15 4.48
C ILE A 280 -3.07 5.89 5.23
N GLU A 281 -2.81 6.03 6.52
CA GLU A 281 -2.57 4.93 7.45
C GLU A 281 -3.78 4.75 8.36
N VAL A 282 -4.49 3.65 8.21
CA VAL A 282 -5.65 3.31 9.04
C VAL A 282 -5.21 2.43 10.19
N ASN A 283 -5.55 2.79 11.42
CA ASN A 283 -5.27 1.95 12.57
C ASN A 283 -6.08 0.65 12.52
N ARG A 284 -5.40 -0.50 12.47
CA ARG A 284 -6.03 -1.83 12.38
C ARG A 284 -6.97 -2.14 13.54
N GLY A 285 -6.75 -1.53 14.70
CA GLY A 285 -7.66 -1.66 15.84
C GLY A 285 -9.08 -1.18 15.60
N LEU A 286 -9.31 -0.35 14.57
CA LEU A 286 -10.65 0.10 14.19
C LEU A 286 -11.50 -1.03 13.61
N TYR A 287 -10.89 -1.94 12.86
CA TYR A 287 -11.61 -2.96 12.10
C TYR A 287 -11.15 -4.41 12.35
N SER A 288 -10.20 -4.62 13.25
CA SER A 288 -9.77 -5.97 13.64
C SER A 288 -10.35 -6.38 14.98
N THR A 289 -10.58 -7.68 15.15
CA THR A 289 -10.88 -8.29 16.44
C THR A 289 -9.64 -8.33 17.34
N SER A 290 -9.83 -8.68 18.61
CA SER A 290 -8.69 -8.90 19.54
C SER A 290 -7.73 -10.02 19.10
N ALA A 291 -8.22 -10.95 18.25
CA ALA A 291 -7.41 -12.00 17.64
C ALA A 291 -6.72 -11.54 16.33
N GLY A 292 -6.82 -10.27 15.95
CA GLY A 292 -6.24 -9.71 14.72
C GLY A 292 -6.98 -10.09 13.43
N LEU A 293 -8.17 -10.70 13.55
CA LEU A 293 -9.02 -11.04 12.40
C LEU A 293 -9.81 -9.82 11.96
N LEU A 294 -10.06 -9.70 10.66
CA LEU A 294 -10.90 -8.66 10.11
C LEU A 294 -12.36 -8.84 10.58
N ASP A 295 -13.01 -7.74 10.94
CA ASP A 295 -14.41 -7.67 11.34
C ASP A 295 -15.16 -6.73 10.39
N GLU A 296 -16.00 -7.29 9.53
CA GLU A 296 -16.73 -6.53 8.50
C GLU A 296 -17.63 -5.44 9.09
N ASN A 297 -18.29 -5.71 10.22
CA ASN A 297 -19.16 -4.72 10.86
C ASN A 297 -18.39 -3.51 11.38
N ARG A 298 -17.12 -3.71 11.75
CA ARG A 298 -16.22 -2.65 12.21
C ARG A 298 -15.52 -1.97 11.06
N LEU A 299 -15.35 -2.65 9.93
CA LEU A 299 -14.77 -2.12 8.71
C LEU A 299 -15.71 -1.10 8.03
N GLU A 300 -17.02 -1.32 8.08
CA GLU A 300 -18.00 -0.49 7.39
C GLU A 300 -17.97 1.00 7.80
N PRO A 301 -17.89 1.39 9.09
CA PRO A 301 -17.73 2.79 9.47
C PRO A 301 -16.45 3.42 8.94
N VAL A 302 -15.34 2.67 8.91
CA VAL A 302 -14.05 3.14 8.35
C VAL A 302 -14.20 3.37 6.85
N LYS A 303 -14.80 2.44 6.14
CA LYS A 303 -15.08 2.55 4.69
C LYS A 303 -15.99 3.75 4.41
N GLN A 304 -17.02 4.00 5.21
CA GLN A 304 -17.92 5.16 5.04
C GLN A 304 -17.16 6.48 5.17
N LEU A 305 -16.31 6.65 6.19
CA LEU A 305 -15.49 7.84 6.36
C LEU A 305 -14.54 8.03 5.18
N LEU A 306 -13.81 6.98 4.78
CA LEU A 306 -12.89 7.07 3.65
C LEU A 306 -13.62 7.36 2.33
N SER A 307 -14.83 6.82 2.14
CA SER A 307 -15.65 7.14 0.97
C SER A 307 -16.04 8.61 0.93
N GLN A 308 -16.43 9.20 2.07
CA GLN A 308 -16.70 10.64 2.19
C GLN A 308 -15.46 11.48 1.88
N LEU A 309 -14.29 11.02 2.36
CA LEU A 309 -13.02 11.68 2.07
C LEU A 309 -12.71 11.67 0.57
N LEU A 310 -12.83 10.52 -0.10
CA LEU A 310 -12.58 10.43 -1.55
C LEU A 310 -13.54 11.32 -2.35
N VAL A 311 -14.83 11.36 -1.97
CA VAL A 311 -15.81 12.27 -2.59
C VAL A 311 -15.38 13.72 -2.41
N ALA A 312 -15.03 14.13 -1.19
CA ALA A 312 -14.61 15.50 -0.90
C ALA A 312 -13.32 15.92 -1.61
N LEU A 313 -12.43 14.96 -1.91
CA LEU A 313 -11.23 15.19 -2.72
C LEU A 313 -11.56 15.32 -4.22
N THR A 314 -12.61 14.64 -4.69
CA THR A 314 -13.05 14.67 -6.11
C THR A 314 -13.80 15.96 -6.45
N ASP A 315 -14.63 16.43 -5.52
CA ASP A 315 -15.60 17.53 -5.74
C ASP A 315 -15.01 18.92 -5.41
N LYS A 316 -13.69 19.05 -5.29
CA LYS A 316 -12.96 20.29 -4.97
C LYS A 316 -13.19 21.42 -5.99
#